data_9a47e4acf63c6b4237de5ef5016acecc
#
_entry.id   9a47e4acf63c6b4237de5ef5016acecc
#
_cell.length_a   1.000
_cell.length_b   1.000
_cell.length_c   1.000
_cell.angle_alpha   90.00
_cell.angle_beta   90.00
_cell.angle_gamma   90.00
#
_symmetry.space_group_name_H-M   'P 1'
#
loop_
_entity.id
_entity.type
_entity.pdbx_description
1 polymer ?
#
loop_
_entity_poly.entity_id
_entity_poly.type
_entity_poly.pdbx_seq_one_letter_code
_entity_poly.pdbx_strand_id
1 'polypeptide(L)'
;MAEALDILPDGPVRLQDTSVRAGGCFVRALPLDRTCSAAARRFFREAVAGLDLPGDMVHDGVTMASELAANTLHAHANVEYSGSNRRPVSGIPEFWLYLRGCGARSEVVCKVFDSEPGWAVDAQAQPGKAPLEQVGGRGLQVVAALSAGEWGGHPSRGRMGAWKVPGKAVWFALRIPPGAEAARYGRPELSPEQAVDELEAMLIDRGLGGRIVRVEEPAGDLSVLSISRHLTVWRHGKTLSWRAHAGEYQQMYVADLVDIAEQIICAHEEAVLADPAIA
;
A
#
# COMPACT_ATOMS: atom_id res chain seq x y z
N MET A 1 -21.66 5.83 -39.64
CA MET A 1 -21.37 5.67 -38.22
C MET A 1 -20.38 4.53 -38.10
N ALA A 2 -19.11 4.85 -37.93
CA ALA A 2 -18.06 3.84 -37.79
C ALA A 2 -17.85 3.64 -36.29
N GLU A 3 -18.08 2.41 -35.83
CA GLU A 3 -17.68 1.99 -34.48
C GLU A 3 -16.16 2.06 -34.35
N ALA A 4 -15.69 2.86 -33.38
CA ALA A 4 -14.32 2.84 -32.98
C ALA A 4 -14.04 1.51 -32.30
N LEU A 5 -13.29 0.63 -32.96
CA LEU A 5 -12.70 -0.54 -32.39
C LEU A 5 -11.65 -0.02 -31.38
N ASP A 6 -11.94 -0.16 -30.08
CA ASP A 6 -10.97 -0.04 -29.01
C ASP A 6 -9.87 -1.09 -29.25
N ILE A 7 -8.75 -0.64 -29.76
CA ILE A 7 -7.52 -1.45 -29.87
C ILE A 7 -7.00 -1.61 -28.45
N LEU A 8 -7.24 -2.76 -27.84
CA LEU A 8 -6.58 -3.17 -26.60
C LEU A 8 -5.07 -3.15 -26.85
N PRO A 9 -4.26 -2.56 -25.96
CA PRO A 9 -2.81 -2.58 -26.10
C PRO A 9 -2.31 -4.03 -26.07
N ASP A 10 -1.55 -4.41 -27.10
CA ASP A 10 -0.89 -5.72 -27.25
C ASP A 10 0.23 -5.92 -26.20
N GLY A 11 -0.13 -6.14 -24.94
CA GLY A 11 0.79 -6.47 -23.87
C GLY A 11 0.04 -7.06 -22.67
N PRO A 12 0.71 -7.84 -21.82
CA PRO A 12 0.06 -8.34 -20.62
C PRO A 12 -0.41 -7.15 -19.76
N VAL A 13 -1.72 -7.10 -19.47
CA VAL A 13 -2.29 -6.08 -18.59
C VAL A 13 -1.71 -6.28 -17.19
N ARG A 14 -0.92 -5.32 -16.71
CA ARG A 14 -0.32 -5.39 -15.38
C ARG A 14 -1.36 -5.11 -14.30
N LEU A 15 -1.33 -5.89 -13.22
CA LEU A 15 -2.25 -5.73 -12.09
C LEU A 15 -2.25 -4.32 -11.50
N GLN A 16 -1.09 -3.66 -11.46
CA GLN A 16 -0.98 -2.28 -10.96
C GLN A 16 -1.75 -1.26 -11.79
N ASP A 17 -2.03 -1.56 -13.06
CA ASP A 17 -2.76 -0.69 -13.99
C ASP A 17 -4.25 -1.06 -14.08
N THR A 18 -4.68 -2.10 -13.34
CA THR A 18 -6.06 -2.55 -13.32
C THR A 18 -6.88 -1.82 -12.24
N SER A 19 -8.20 -1.85 -12.38
CA SER A 19 -9.09 -1.30 -11.37
C SER A 19 -9.01 -2.09 -10.05
N VAL A 20 -9.37 -1.46 -8.95
CA VAL A 20 -9.49 -2.10 -7.63
C VAL A 20 -10.37 -3.36 -7.70
N ARG A 21 -11.44 -3.29 -8.47
CA ARG A 21 -12.38 -4.40 -8.74
C ARG A 21 -11.69 -5.61 -9.39
N ALA A 22 -10.69 -5.38 -10.22
CA ALA A 22 -9.91 -6.42 -10.91
C ALA A 22 -8.62 -6.80 -10.16
N GLY A 23 -8.48 -6.43 -8.89
CA GLY A 23 -7.32 -6.77 -8.05
C GLY A 23 -6.16 -5.79 -8.12
N GLY A 24 -6.34 -4.64 -8.81
CA GLY A 24 -5.33 -3.59 -8.89
C GLY A 24 -5.34 -2.63 -7.70
N CYS A 25 -4.51 -1.61 -7.79
CA CYS A 25 -4.38 -0.56 -6.78
C CYS A 25 -4.77 0.81 -7.36
N PHE A 26 -5.76 1.45 -6.76
CA PHE A 26 -6.08 2.84 -7.08
C PHE A 26 -5.03 3.75 -6.45
N VAL A 27 -4.36 4.56 -7.27
CA VAL A 27 -3.29 5.47 -6.83
C VAL A 27 -3.56 6.87 -7.33
N ARG A 28 -3.47 7.88 -6.44
CA ARG A 28 -3.61 9.31 -6.79
C ARG A 28 -2.66 10.16 -5.96
N ALA A 29 -2.12 11.20 -6.57
CA ALA A 29 -1.38 12.24 -5.87
C ALA A 29 -2.31 13.06 -4.98
N LEU A 30 -1.90 13.31 -3.74
CA LEU A 30 -2.59 14.20 -2.82
C LEU A 30 -1.99 15.63 -2.93
N PRO A 31 -2.82 16.67 -2.98
CA PRO A 31 -2.33 18.03 -2.95
C PRO A 31 -1.79 18.37 -1.54
N LEU A 32 -0.68 19.11 -1.49
CA LEU A 32 -0.08 19.59 -0.24
C LEU A 32 -0.65 20.96 0.18
N ASP A 33 -1.97 21.08 0.15
CA ASP A 33 -2.67 22.29 0.54
C ASP A 33 -3.98 21.97 1.29
N ARG A 34 -4.76 22.98 1.60
CA ARG A 34 -6.04 22.86 2.33
C ARG A 34 -7.07 21.95 1.63
N THR A 35 -6.86 21.59 0.38
CA THR A 35 -7.75 20.68 -0.37
C THR A 35 -7.40 19.21 -0.17
N CYS A 36 -6.28 18.89 0.50
CA CYS A 36 -5.78 17.53 0.72
C CYS A 36 -6.84 16.57 1.27
N SER A 37 -7.47 16.93 2.39
CA SER A 37 -8.53 16.11 3.00
C SER A 37 -9.76 15.98 2.10
N ALA A 38 -10.13 17.02 1.35
CA ALA A 38 -11.24 16.96 0.40
C ALA A 38 -10.92 16.06 -0.80
N ALA A 39 -9.66 16.09 -1.27
CA ALA A 39 -9.18 15.20 -2.31
C ALA A 39 -9.22 13.74 -1.85
N ALA A 40 -8.73 13.44 -0.63
CA ALA A 40 -8.78 12.08 -0.08
C ALA A 40 -10.20 11.53 0.01
N ARG A 41 -11.17 12.35 0.48
CA ARG A 41 -12.59 11.96 0.51
C ARG A 41 -13.15 11.64 -0.88
N ARG A 42 -12.79 12.43 -1.88
CA ARG A 42 -13.19 12.21 -3.27
C ARG A 42 -12.56 10.93 -3.81
N PHE A 43 -11.25 10.75 -3.62
CA PHE A 43 -10.52 9.57 -4.09
C PHE A 43 -11.02 8.27 -3.46
N PHE A 44 -11.37 8.29 -2.17
CA PHE A 44 -11.97 7.12 -1.54
C PHE A 44 -13.29 6.73 -2.22
N ARG A 45 -14.21 7.69 -2.43
CA ARG A 45 -15.48 7.43 -3.12
C ARG A 45 -15.28 6.95 -4.56
N GLU A 46 -14.34 7.56 -5.29
CA GLU A 46 -13.98 7.16 -6.65
C GLU A 46 -13.45 5.71 -6.69
N ALA A 47 -12.54 5.40 -5.79
CA ALA A 47 -11.91 4.07 -5.75
C ALA A 47 -12.88 2.94 -5.40
N VAL A 48 -13.86 3.21 -4.53
CA VAL A 48 -14.86 2.21 -4.13
C VAL A 48 -16.13 2.25 -4.99
N ALA A 49 -16.22 3.18 -5.94
CA ALA A 49 -17.36 3.25 -6.86
C ALA A 49 -17.49 1.93 -7.63
N GLY A 50 -18.67 1.32 -7.58
CA GLY A 50 -18.91 0.02 -8.20
C GLY A 50 -18.45 -1.20 -7.41
N LEU A 51 -17.95 -1.04 -6.16
CA LEU A 51 -17.70 -2.17 -5.25
C LEU A 51 -18.96 -2.59 -4.46
N ASP A 52 -20.04 -1.85 -4.58
CA ASP A 52 -21.32 -2.11 -3.88
C ASP A 52 -21.13 -2.32 -2.36
N LEU A 53 -20.35 -1.41 -1.75
CA LEU A 53 -20.10 -1.42 -0.31
C LEU A 53 -21.28 -0.79 0.46
N PRO A 54 -21.54 -1.23 1.71
CA PRO A 54 -22.51 -0.57 2.58
C PRO A 54 -22.22 0.93 2.75
N GLY A 55 -23.27 1.74 2.81
CA GLY A 55 -23.14 3.20 2.86
C GLY A 55 -22.43 3.72 4.12
N ASP A 56 -22.63 3.06 5.27
CA ASP A 56 -21.92 3.33 6.52
C ASP A 56 -20.43 3.03 6.40
N MET A 57 -20.05 1.90 5.80
CA MET A 57 -18.66 1.54 5.52
C MET A 57 -17.97 2.58 4.60
N VAL A 58 -18.68 3.08 3.58
CA VAL A 58 -18.16 4.16 2.72
C VAL A 58 -18.01 5.45 3.50
N HIS A 59 -18.96 5.78 4.39
CA HIS A 59 -18.90 6.98 5.23
C HIS A 59 -17.70 6.94 6.18
N ASP A 60 -17.49 5.82 6.87
CA ASP A 60 -16.37 5.60 7.78
C ASP A 60 -15.03 5.66 7.03
N GLY A 61 -14.92 5.01 5.88
CA GLY A 61 -13.73 5.05 5.04
C GLY A 61 -13.38 6.45 4.55
N VAL A 62 -14.37 7.22 4.14
CA VAL A 62 -14.20 8.63 3.74
C VAL A 62 -13.70 9.49 4.90
N THR A 63 -14.22 9.27 6.10
CA THR A 63 -13.80 9.98 7.31
C THR A 63 -12.35 9.65 7.64
N MET A 64 -12.00 8.36 7.71
CA MET A 64 -10.65 7.92 8.01
C MET A 64 -9.63 8.38 6.98
N ALA A 65 -9.94 8.29 5.68
CA ALA A 65 -9.08 8.77 4.61
C ALA A 65 -8.78 10.27 4.73
N SER A 66 -9.79 11.06 5.12
CA SER A 66 -9.67 12.49 5.40
C SER A 66 -8.71 12.79 6.55
N GLU A 67 -8.75 11.99 7.63
CA GLU A 67 -7.87 12.13 8.79
C GLU A 67 -6.41 11.75 8.46
N LEU A 68 -6.19 10.66 7.70
CA LEU A 68 -4.85 10.30 7.26
C LEU A 68 -4.23 11.40 6.39
N ALA A 69 -5.00 11.97 5.46
CA ALA A 69 -4.54 13.06 4.60
C ALA A 69 -4.24 14.34 5.39
N ALA A 70 -5.05 14.66 6.41
CA ALA A 70 -4.79 15.80 7.30
C ALA A 70 -3.50 15.64 8.08
N ASN A 71 -3.19 14.43 8.56
CA ASN A 71 -1.96 14.13 9.27
C ASN A 71 -0.72 14.34 8.39
N THR A 72 -0.78 13.95 7.13
CA THR A 72 0.30 14.19 6.15
C THR A 72 0.52 15.69 5.94
N LEU A 73 -0.54 16.47 5.78
CA LEU A 73 -0.42 17.91 5.63
C LEU A 73 0.21 18.59 6.86
N HIS A 74 -0.16 18.16 8.07
CA HIS A 74 0.45 18.64 9.30
C HIS A 74 1.94 18.28 9.42
N ALA A 75 2.35 17.08 8.99
CA ALA A 75 3.74 16.65 8.99
C ALA A 75 4.58 17.56 8.08
N HIS A 76 4.12 17.84 6.88
CA HIS A 76 4.81 18.76 5.95
C HIS A 76 4.90 20.20 6.47
N ALA A 77 3.82 20.73 7.05
CA ALA A 77 3.84 22.09 7.63
C ALA A 77 4.85 22.23 8.77
N ASN A 78 5.02 21.20 9.60
CA ASN A 78 5.97 21.23 10.71
C ASN A 78 7.43 21.19 10.25
N VAL A 79 7.74 20.60 9.09
CA VAL A 79 9.11 20.58 8.53
C VAL A 79 9.52 21.96 8.05
N GLU A 80 8.62 22.71 7.43
CA GLU A 80 8.88 24.11 7.03
C GLU A 80 9.20 25.02 8.21
N TYR A 81 8.57 24.78 9.38
CA TYR A 81 8.76 25.59 10.58
C TYR A 81 10.01 25.23 11.40
N SER A 82 10.50 23.99 11.32
CA SER A 82 11.56 23.53 12.22
C SER A 82 12.97 23.99 11.82
N GLY A 83 13.13 24.76 10.73
CA GLY A 83 14.44 25.34 10.35
C GLY A 83 15.57 24.31 10.15
N SER A 84 15.23 23.04 10.09
CA SER A 84 16.22 22.00 9.90
C SER A 84 16.77 22.10 8.47
N ASN A 85 18.10 22.16 8.33
CA ASN A 85 18.84 22.12 7.05
C ASN A 85 18.64 20.81 6.27
N ARG A 86 17.63 20.01 6.62
CA ARG A 86 17.24 18.82 5.87
C ARG A 86 16.48 19.30 4.64
N ARG A 87 17.07 19.11 3.47
CA ARG A 87 16.36 19.29 2.21
C ARG A 87 15.08 18.43 2.28
N PRO A 88 13.90 19.00 2.02
CA PRO A 88 12.69 18.20 1.90
C PRO A 88 12.98 17.14 0.84
N VAL A 89 12.82 15.88 1.19
CA VAL A 89 12.82 14.80 0.20
C VAL A 89 11.54 15.03 -0.59
N SER A 90 11.67 15.52 -1.83
CA SER A 90 10.55 15.93 -2.66
C SER A 90 9.80 14.71 -3.20
N GLY A 91 9.06 14.03 -2.33
CA GLY A 91 8.07 13.04 -2.71
C GLY A 91 6.68 13.65 -2.67
N ILE A 92 5.85 13.26 -3.60
CA ILE A 92 4.44 13.66 -3.63
C ILE A 92 3.69 12.73 -2.67
N PRO A 93 2.88 13.23 -1.73
CA PRO A 93 2.01 12.37 -0.95
C PRO A 93 0.99 11.68 -1.84
N GLU A 94 0.72 10.43 -1.53
CA GLU A 94 -0.09 9.57 -2.39
C GLU A 94 -1.23 8.93 -1.60
N PHE A 95 -2.37 8.81 -2.23
CA PHE A 95 -3.51 8.05 -1.77
C PHE A 95 -3.55 6.71 -2.51
N TRP A 96 -3.61 5.59 -1.78
CA TRP A 96 -3.71 4.25 -2.33
C TRP A 96 -4.92 3.52 -1.77
N LEU A 97 -5.59 2.74 -2.63
CA LEU A 97 -6.67 1.86 -2.20
C LEU A 97 -6.67 0.57 -3.01
N TYR A 98 -6.78 -0.56 -2.33
CA TYR A 98 -6.85 -1.88 -2.93
C TYR A 98 -7.66 -2.84 -2.06
N LEU A 99 -7.98 -4.01 -2.60
CA LEU A 99 -8.62 -5.10 -1.87
C LEU A 99 -7.59 -6.15 -1.46
N ARG A 100 -7.74 -6.72 -0.26
CA ARG A 100 -7.00 -7.91 0.18
C ARG A 100 -7.92 -8.95 0.80
N GLY A 101 -7.44 -10.20 0.96
CA GLY A 101 -8.22 -11.32 1.47
C GLY A 101 -9.20 -11.88 0.42
N CYS A 102 -9.95 -12.88 0.77
CA CYS A 102 -10.96 -13.51 -0.08
C CYS A 102 -12.19 -13.93 0.73
N GLY A 103 -13.35 -13.91 0.08
CA GLY A 103 -14.61 -14.32 0.70
C GLY A 103 -14.90 -13.52 1.98
N ALA A 104 -15.15 -14.21 3.09
CA ALA A 104 -15.47 -13.59 4.38
C ALA A 104 -14.29 -12.80 5.02
N ARG A 105 -13.08 -12.90 4.47
CA ARG A 105 -11.90 -12.15 4.92
C ARG A 105 -11.52 -11.03 3.97
N SER A 106 -12.39 -10.67 3.04
CA SER A 106 -12.12 -9.56 2.12
C SER A 106 -12.14 -8.23 2.87
N GLU A 107 -11.17 -7.38 2.57
CA GLU A 107 -10.99 -6.06 3.18
C GLU A 107 -10.68 -5.02 2.12
N VAL A 108 -11.19 -3.80 2.33
CA VAL A 108 -10.72 -2.59 1.66
C VAL A 108 -9.56 -2.04 2.47
N VAL A 109 -8.39 -1.93 1.86
CA VAL A 109 -7.21 -1.30 2.47
C VAL A 109 -7.02 0.08 1.84
N CYS A 110 -6.98 1.11 2.68
CA CYS A 110 -6.66 2.47 2.28
C CYS A 110 -5.36 2.90 2.93
N LYS A 111 -4.44 3.47 2.15
CA LYS A 111 -3.15 3.98 2.62
C LYS A 111 -2.97 5.43 2.18
N VAL A 112 -2.30 6.20 3.01
CA VAL A 112 -1.71 7.49 2.63
C VAL A 112 -0.20 7.38 2.80
N PHE A 113 0.51 7.51 1.69
CA PHE A 113 1.96 7.54 1.66
C PHE A 113 2.46 8.98 1.81
N ASP A 114 3.57 9.13 2.55
CA ASP A 114 4.23 10.39 2.81
C ASP A 114 5.75 10.18 2.80
N SER A 115 6.46 10.97 2.02
CA SER A 115 7.92 10.89 1.89
C SER A 115 8.69 11.54 3.05
N GLU A 116 7.99 12.20 3.99
CA GLU A 116 8.64 12.80 5.15
C GLU A 116 9.24 11.75 6.09
N PRO A 117 10.56 11.82 6.39
CA PRO A 117 11.25 10.80 7.18
C PRO A 117 10.95 10.86 8.69
N GLY A 118 10.05 11.74 9.11
CA GLY A 118 9.83 12.06 10.54
C GLY A 118 9.09 11.01 11.36
N TRP A 119 9.03 9.75 10.92
CA TRP A 119 8.51 8.68 11.77
C TRP A 119 9.66 8.03 12.51
N ALA A 120 9.74 8.33 13.82
CA ALA A 120 10.49 7.48 14.71
C ALA A 120 9.93 6.05 14.65
N VAL A 121 10.82 5.08 14.70
CA VAL A 121 10.53 3.63 14.71
C VAL A 121 9.52 3.22 15.82
N ASP A 122 9.26 4.10 16.78
CA ASP A 122 8.26 3.95 17.84
C ASP A 122 6.79 4.06 17.41
N ALA A 123 6.49 4.26 16.14
CA ALA A 123 5.11 4.33 15.68
C ALA A 123 4.40 2.97 15.56
N GLN A 124 5.06 1.87 15.87
CA GLN A 124 4.41 0.63 16.30
C GLN A 124 3.84 0.76 17.72
N ALA A 125 4.23 1.77 18.47
CA ALA A 125 3.56 2.12 19.70
C ALA A 125 2.12 2.47 19.32
N GLN A 126 1.16 1.69 19.81
CA GLN A 126 -0.24 2.06 19.86
C GLN A 126 -0.30 3.55 20.19
N PRO A 127 -1.09 4.37 19.47
CA PRO A 127 -1.18 5.78 19.80
C PRO A 127 -1.53 5.85 21.29
N GLY A 128 -0.53 6.16 22.09
CA GLY A 128 -0.73 6.44 23.49
C GLY A 128 -1.83 7.49 23.52
N LYS A 129 -2.79 7.37 24.42
CA LYS A 129 -3.86 8.36 24.57
C LYS A 129 -3.21 9.73 24.57
N ALA A 130 -3.29 10.43 23.41
CA ALA A 130 -2.78 11.79 23.34
C ALA A 130 -3.45 12.58 24.44
N PRO A 131 -2.72 13.34 25.26
CA PRO A 131 -3.32 14.17 26.30
C PRO A 131 -4.45 14.98 25.67
N LEU A 132 -5.58 15.09 26.35
CA LEU A 132 -6.80 15.79 25.90
C LEU A 132 -6.54 17.25 25.47
N GLU A 133 -5.38 17.80 25.81
CA GLU A 133 -4.95 19.17 25.58
C GLU A 133 -4.12 19.35 24.29
N GLN A 134 -3.75 18.27 23.58
CA GLN A 134 -3.01 18.39 22.33
C GLN A 134 -3.97 18.74 21.18
N VAL A 135 -3.86 19.96 20.67
CA VAL A 135 -4.49 20.42 19.43
C VAL A 135 -3.76 19.71 18.28
N GLY A 136 -4.24 18.54 17.89
CA GLY A 136 -3.61 17.66 16.90
C GLY A 136 -3.44 16.25 17.48
N GLY A 137 -3.65 15.22 16.69
CA GLY A 137 -3.51 13.81 17.09
C GLY A 137 -4.82 13.07 17.36
N ARG A 138 -5.96 13.74 17.32
CA ARG A 138 -7.28 13.07 17.43
C ARG A 138 -7.65 12.29 16.18
N GLY A 139 -7.11 12.63 15.02
CA GLY A 139 -7.40 11.99 13.75
C GLY A 139 -7.11 10.49 13.76
N LEU A 140 -5.96 10.07 14.31
CA LEU A 140 -5.63 8.65 14.41
C LEU A 140 -6.48 7.91 15.45
N GLN A 141 -7.03 8.60 16.46
CA GLN A 141 -8.00 7.99 17.38
C GLN A 141 -9.34 7.72 16.68
N VAL A 142 -9.76 8.62 15.77
CA VAL A 142 -10.93 8.40 14.91
C VAL A 142 -10.68 7.21 13.99
N VAL A 143 -9.51 7.13 13.35
CA VAL A 143 -9.12 6.00 12.51
C VAL A 143 -9.16 4.70 13.31
N ALA A 144 -8.55 4.66 14.49
CA ALA A 144 -8.54 3.48 15.36
C ALA A 144 -9.96 3.01 15.76
N ALA A 145 -10.83 3.96 16.08
CA ALA A 145 -12.20 3.67 16.47
C ALA A 145 -13.04 3.12 15.31
N LEU A 146 -13.00 3.78 14.15
CA LEU A 146 -13.80 3.42 12.98
C LEU A 146 -13.30 2.17 12.26
N SER A 147 -11.98 1.88 12.31
CA SER A 147 -11.40 0.65 11.75
C SER A 147 -11.46 -0.55 12.69
N ALA A 148 -12.09 -0.41 13.88
CA ALA A 148 -12.07 -1.42 14.94
C ALA A 148 -10.65 -1.88 15.33
N GLY A 149 -9.66 -0.98 15.23
CA GLY A 149 -8.26 -1.25 15.52
C GLY A 149 -7.44 -1.78 14.33
N GLU A 150 -8.06 -2.01 13.19
CA GLU A 150 -7.38 -2.47 11.96
C GLU A 150 -6.74 -1.27 11.23
N TRP A 151 -5.67 -0.73 11.80
CA TRP A 151 -4.90 0.37 11.23
C TRP A 151 -3.45 0.29 11.70
N GLY A 152 -2.58 1.02 11.03
CA GLY A 152 -1.18 1.09 11.40
C GLY A 152 -0.37 1.98 10.48
N GLY A 153 0.93 1.87 10.60
CA GLY A 153 1.86 2.52 9.71
C GLY A 153 3.13 1.71 9.58
N HIS A 154 3.79 1.87 8.44
CA HIS A 154 5.01 1.15 8.14
C HIS A 154 5.87 1.94 7.14
N PRO A 155 7.19 1.71 7.09
CA PRO A 155 8.02 2.26 6.04
C PRO A 155 7.58 1.70 4.68
N SER A 156 7.66 2.52 3.64
CA SER A 156 7.26 2.15 2.29
C SER A 156 7.98 3.03 1.26
N ARG A 157 7.63 2.87 -0.02
CA ARG A 157 8.11 3.69 -1.14
C ARG A 157 6.96 4.26 -1.94
N GLY A 158 7.11 5.45 -2.49
CA GLY A 158 6.13 6.04 -3.39
C GLY A 158 5.85 5.15 -4.61
N ARG A 159 4.63 5.26 -5.15
CA ARG A 159 4.20 4.58 -6.38
C ARG A 159 4.26 5.51 -7.58
N MET A 160 4.13 6.80 -7.37
CA MET A 160 4.12 7.81 -8.42
C MET A 160 5.49 8.44 -8.64
N GLY A 161 5.63 9.09 -9.78
CA GLY A 161 6.88 9.76 -10.15
C GLY A 161 7.96 8.82 -10.70
N ALA A 162 8.97 9.41 -11.35
CA ALA A 162 10.10 8.68 -11.93
C ALA A 162 11.05 8.12 -10.85
N TRP A 163 11.16 8.82 -9.73
CA TRP A 163 11.99 8.43 -8.59
C TRP A 163 11.08 7.94 -7.46
N LYS A 164 11.22 6.67 -7.12
CA LYS A 164 10.46 6.02 -6.05
C LYS A 164 11.15 6.27 -4.72
N VAL A 165 10.78 7.36 -4.07
CA VAL A 165 11.41 7.77 -2.80
C VAL A 165 10.92 6.90 -1.64
N PRO A 166 11.82 6.59 -0.67
CA PRO A 166 11.40 5.98 0.58
C PRO A 166 10.57 6.97 1.42
N GLY A 167 9.74 6.46 2.29
CA GLY A 167 8.88 7.21 3.18
C GLY A 167 8.09 6.30 4.10
N LYS A 168 6.91 6.73 4.49
CA LYS A 168 5.99 5.96 5.34
C LYS A 168 4.61 5.85 4.70
N ALA A 169 3.92 4.77 4.97
CA ALA A 169 2.50 4.62 4.67
C ALA A 169 1.72 4.43 5.96
N VAL A 170 0.70 5.25 6.18
CA VAL A 170 -0.30 5.07 7.23
C VAL A 170 -1.55 4.48 6.59
N TRP A 171 -2.10 3.46 7.20
CA TRP A 171 -3.19 2.70 6.60
C TRP A 171 -4.30 2.36 7.59
N PHE A 172 -5.46 2.06 7.05
CA PHE A 172 -6.54 1.35 7.73
C PHE A 172 -7.13 0.30 6.81
N ALA A 173 -7.76 -0.71 7.41
CA ALA A 173 -8.52 -1.71 6.69
C ALA A 173 -9.97 -1.76 7.19
N LEU A 174 -10.89 -1.95 6.25
CA LEU A 174 -12.32 -2.13 6.52
C LEU A 174 -12.73 -3.50 6.03
N ARG A 175 -13.25 -4.33 6.92
CA ARG A 175 -13.75 -5.66 6.58
C ARG A 175 -15.04 -5.57 5.78
N ILE A 176 -15.05 -6.19 4.60
CA ILE A 176 -16.22 -6.25 3.74
C ILE A 176 -17.21 -7.27 4.32
N PRO A 177 -18.48 -6.88 4.57
CA PRO A 177 -19.46 -7.80 5.11
C PRO A 177 -19.66 -9.03 4.22
N PRO A 178 -19.86 -10.22 4.80
CA PRO A 178 -20.22 -11.41 4.04
C PRO A 178 -21.49 -11.17 3.24
N GLY A 179 -21.45 -11.49 1.94
CA GLY A 179 -22.59 -11.30 1.03
C GLY A 179 -22.59 -9.99 0.25
N ALA A 180 -21.76 -9.02 0.59
CA ALA A 180 -21.52 -7.87 -0.27
C ALA A 180 -20.87 -8.34 -1.58
N GLU A 181 -21.25 -7.70 -2.69
CA GLU A 181 -20.73 -8.08 -4.02
C GLU A 181 -19.21 -7.92 -4.10
N ALA A 182 -18.67 -6.92 -3.42
CA ALA A 182 -17.24 -6.68 -3.30
C ALA A 182 -16.44 -7.89 -2.79
N ALA A 183 -17.03 -8.74 -1.94
CA ALA A 183 -16.40 -9.97 -1.47
C ALA A 183 -16.28 -11.05 -2.57
N ARG A 184 -16.96 -10.85 -3.71
CA ARG A 184 -17.01 -11.78 -4.85
C ARG A 184 -16.14 -11.32 -6.00
N TYR A 185 -15.56 -10.12 -5.96
CA TYR A 185 -14.71 -9.65 -7.05
C TYR A 185 -13.51 -10.56 -7.20
N GLY A 186 -13.53 -11.28 -8.32
CA GLY A 186 -12.49 -12.20 -8.68
C GLY A 186 -11.22 -11.43 -9.02
N ARG A 187 -10.18 -11.71 -8.28
CA ARG A 187 -8.84 -11.42 -8.75
C ARG A 187 -8.55 -12.32 -9.94
N PRO A 188 -7.78 -11.87 -10.93
CA PRO A 188 -7.38 -12.74 -12.01
C PRO A 188 -6.74 -13.99 -11.42
N GLU A 189 -7.18 -15.15 -11.87
CA GLU A 189 -6.56 -16.42 -11.50
C GLU A 189 -5.23 -16.51 -12.25
N LEU A 190 -4.19 -15.96 -11.65
CA LEU A 190 -2.85 -16.01 -12.20
C LEU A 190 -2.27 -17.41 -12.02
N SER A 191 -1.54 -17.89 -13.04
CA SER A 191 -0.68 -19.03 -12.83
C SER A 191 0.42 -18.69 -11.82
N PRO A 192 1.04 -19.67 -11.17
CA PRO A 192 2.15 -19.40 -10.25
C PRO A 192 3.29 -18.58 -10.89
N GLU A 193 3.62 -18.85 -12.14
CA GLU A 193 4.64 -18.13 -12.90
C GLU A 193 4.21 -16.67 -13.16
N GLN A 194 2.97 -16.47 -13.63
CA GLN A 194 2.40 -15.13 -13.84
C GLN A 194 2.38 -14.31 -12.54
N ALA A 195 2.12 -14.95 -11.40
CA ALA A 195 2.13 -14.28 -10.11
C ALA A 195 3.55 -13.79 -9.73
N VAL A 196 4.58 -14.57 -10.05
CA VAL A 196 5.99 -14.16 -9.84
C VAL A 196 6.38 -13.05 -10.80
N ASP A 197 6.02 -13.14 -12.09
CA ASP A 197 6.27 -12.10 -13.08
C ASP A 197 5.65 -10.76 -12.66
N GLU A 198 4.40 -10.80 -12.21
CA GLU A 198 3.68 -9.61 -11.78
C GLU A 198 4.25 -9.02 -10.48
N LEU A 199 4.61 -9.88 -9.51
CA LEU A 199 5.27 -9.42 -8.29
C LEU A 199 6.62 -8.75 -8.60
N GLU A 200 7.45 -9.39 -9.43
CA GLU A 200 8.73 -8.83 -9.84
C GLU A 200 8.54 -7.47 -10.54
N ALA A 201 7.57 -7.36 -11.45
CA ALA A 201 7.24 -6.10 -12.10
C ALA A 201 6.79 -5.01 -11.10
N MET A 202 5.97 -5.36 -10.11
CA MET A 202 5.57 -4.43 -9.05
C MET A 202 6.76 -3.94 -8.22
N LEU A 203 7.70 -4.82 -7.89
CA LEU A 203 8.89 -4.48 -7.12
C LEU A 203 9.85 -3.61 -7.93
N ILE A 204 10.03 -3.89 -9.23
CA ILE A 204 10.80 -3.07 -10.16
C ILE A 204 10.20 -1.66 -10.27
N ASP A 205 8.88 -1.56 -10.44
CA ASP A 205 8.19 -0.27 -10.51
C ASP A 205 8.33 0.54 -9.21
N ARG A 206 8.56 -0.12 -8.08
CA ARG A 206 8.83 0.51 -6.77
C ARG A 206 10.31 0.79 -6.52
N GLY A 207 11.15 0.68 -7.55
CA GLY A 207 12.58 1.04 -7.52
C GLY A 207 13.49 -0.03 -6.91
N LEU A 208 13.04 -1.28 -6.79
CA LEU A 208 13.87 -2.38 -6.30
C LEU A 208 14.53 -3.19 -7.44
N GLY A 209 14.23 -2.87 -8.71
CA GLY A 209 14.60 -3.69 -9.87
C GLY A 209 16.08 -3.88 -10.15
N GLY A 210 16.95 -2.96 -9.72
CA GLY A 210 18.39 -3.05 -9.97
C GLY A 210 19.12 -4.18 -9.23
N ARG A 211 18.43 -4.93 -8.38
CA ARG A 211 18.99 -5.92 -7.45
C ARG A 211 18.27 -7.27 -7.47
N ILE A 212 17.13 -7.40 -8.13
CA ILE A 212 16.36 -8.63 -8.15
C ILE A 212 17.09 -9.69 -8.97
N VAL A 213 17.37 -10.82 -8.35
CA VAL A 213 17.87 -12.03 -9.01
C VAL A 213 16.81 -13.10 -8.90
N ARG A 214 16.35 -13.59 -10.04
CA ARG A 214 15.36 -14.66 -10.12
C ARG A 214 16.02 -15.98 -10.44
N VAL A 215 15.61 -17.01 -9.71
CA VAL A 215 15.97 -18.41 -9.96
C VAL A 215 14.71 -19.24 -9.98
N GLU A 216 14.58 -20.11 -10.98
CA GLU A 216 13.45 -21.02 -11.12
C GLU A 216 13.94 -22.45 -11.15
N GLU A 217 13.20 -23.33 -10.48
CA GLU A 217 13.42 -24.76 -10.58
C GLU A 217 12.87 -25.29 -11.91
N PRO A 218 13.57 -26.20 -12.61
CA PRO A 218 13.10 -26.75 -13.88
C PRO A 218 11.72 -27.47 -13.79
N ALA A 219 11.36 -27.97 -12.63
CA ALA A 219 10.04 -28.57 -12.38
C ALA A 219 8.90 -27.55 -12.25
N GLY A 220 9.23 -26.26 -12.13
CA GLY A 220 8.24 -25.16 -12.06
C GLY A 220 7.56 -24.99 -10.71
N ASP A 221 7.81 -25.83 -9.70
CA ASP A 221 7.14 -25.75 -8.41
C ASP A 221 7.73 -24.74 -7.44
N LEU A 222 8.98 -24.32 -7.66
CA LEU A 222 9.69 -23.35 -6.83
C LEU A 222 10.26 -22.22 -7.69
N SER A 223 10.02 -20.99 -7.25
CA SER A 223 10.72 -19.82 -7.76
C SER A 223 11.28 -19.03 -6.59
N VAL A 224 12.45 -18.44 -6.77
CA VAL A 224 13.14 -17.63 -5.77
C VAL A 224 13.42 -16.26 -6.35
N LEU A 225 12.97 -15.20 -5.66
CA LEU A 225 13.31 -13.81 -5.95
C LEU A 225 14.22 -13.29 -4.84
N SER A 226 15.51 -13.14 -5.12
CA SER A 226 16.43 -12.45 -4.22
C SER A 226 16.39 -10.96 -4.51
N ILE A 227 15.83 -10.18 -3.59
CA ILE A 227 15.61 -8.73 -3.72
C ILE A 227 16.82 -7.98 -3.18
N SER A 228 17.38 -8.46 -2.09
CA SER A 228 18.63 -7.99 -1.49
C SER A 228 19.31 -9.14 -0.75
N ARG A 229 20.52 -8.92 -0.24
CA ARG A 229 21.24 -9.92 0.57
C ARG A 229 20.47 -10.35 1.85
N HIS A 230 19.49 -9.58 2.27
CA HIS A 230 18.71 -9.80 3.49
C HIS A 230 17.26 -10.19 3.23
N LEU A 231 16.80 -10.06 1.98
CA LEU A 231 15.39 -10.28 1.63
C LEU A 231 15.28 -11.17 0.41
N THR A 232 14.79 -12.36 0.62
CA THR A 232 14.51 -13.35 -0.41
C THR A 232 13.07 -13.81 -0.26
N VAL A 233 12.37 -13.87 -1.38
CA VAL A 233 11.00 -14.36 -1.48
C VAL A 233 11.00 -15.71 -2.17
N TRP A 234 10.36 -16.68 -1.58
CA TRP A 234 10.17 -18.02 -2.14
C TRP A 234 8.73 -18.19 -2.57
N ARG A 235 8.51 -18.62 -3.78
CA ARG A 235 7.21 -19.11 -4.23
C ARG A 235 7.23 -20.63 -4.19
N HIS A 236 6.26 -21.21 -3.52
CA HIS A 236 5.99 -22.65 -3.55
C HIS A 236 4.51 -22.89 -3.84
N GLY A 237 4.21 -23.48 -4.99
CA GLY A 237 2.85 -23.61 -5.47
C GLY A 237 2.15 -22.25 -5.57
N LYS A 238 1.02 -22.09 -4.87
CA LYS A 238 0.21 -20.84 -4.83
C LYS A 238 0.52 -19.96 -3.63
N THR A 239 1.65 -20.12 -2.96
CA THR A 239 2.06 -19.31 -1.82
C THR A 239 3.40 -18.62 -2.04
N LEU A 240 3.51 -17.40 -1.54
CA LEU A 240 4.74 -16.62 -1.45
C LEU A 240 5.14 -16.52 0.02
N SER A 241 6.42 -16.67 0.32
CA SER A 241 6.93 -16.60 1.68
C SER A 241 8.26 -15.87 1.74
N TRP A 242 8.50 -15.16 2.84
CA TRP A 242 9.74 -14.43 3.10
C TRP A 242 9.95 -14.28 4.61
N ARG A 243 11.13 -13.84 5.00
CA ARG A 243 11.40 -13.38 6.37
C ARG A 243 11.40 -11.87 6.43
N ALA A 244 10.62 -11.30 7.34
CA ALA A 244 10.71 -9.89 7.69
C ALA A 244 12.02 -9.59 8.43
N HIS A 245 12.41 -8.31 8.51
CA HIS A 245 13.67 -7.91 9.15
C HIS A 245 13.77 -8.39 10.62
N ALA A 246 12.65 -8.40 11.35
CA ALA A 246 12.58 -8.94 12.73
C ALA A 246 12.74 -10.46 12.83
N GLY A 247 12.94 -11.17 11.71
CA GLY A 247 13.09 -12.61 11.65
C GLY A 247 11.78 -13.39 11.61
N GLU A 248 10.65 -12.70 11.61
CA GLU A 248 9.33 -13.31 11.46
C GLU A 248 9.16 -13.91 10.06
N TYR A 249 8.64 -15.12 10.01
CA TYR A 249 8.30 -15.79 8.76
C TYR A 249 6.91 -15.37 8.31
N GLN A 250 6.84 -14.81 7.11
CA GLN A 250 5.59 -14.41 6.47
C GLN A 250 5.25 -15.38 5.36
N GLN A 251 3.97 -15.69 5.22
CA GLN A 251 3.46 -16.51 4.13
C GLN A 251 2.09 -16.01 3.70
N MET A 252 1.92 -15.79 2.40
CA MET A 252 0.68 -15.27 1.83
C MET A 252 0.31 -16.01 0.55
N TYR A 253 -0.99 -15.99 0.25
CA TYR A 253 -1.51 -16.59 -0.97
C TYR A 253 -1.32 -15.62 -2.16
N VAL A 254 -0.89 -16.14 -3.32
CA VAL A 254 -0.56 -15.32 -4.52
C VAL A 254 -1.70 -14.42 -5.02
N ALA A 255 -2.94 -14.66 -4.61
CA ALA A 255 -4.05 -13.80 -4.97
C ALA A 255 -3.95 -12.37 -4.39
N ASP A 256 -3.11 -12.15 -3.36
CA ASP A 256 -2.95 -10.87 -2.66
C ASP A 256 -1.70 -10.09 -3.09
N LEU A 257 -1.32 -10.16 -4.39
CA LEU A 257 -0.03 -9.63 -4.88
C LEU A 257 0.22 -8.17 -4.53
N VAL A 258 -0.80 -7.31 -4.56
CA VAL A 258 -0.63 -5.89 -4.18
C VAL A 258 -0.23 -5.78 -2.71
N ASP A 259 -0.89 -6.52 -1.82
CA ASP A 259 -0.56 -6.50 -0.39
C ASP A 259 0.79 -7.17 -0.12
N ILE A 260 1.09 -8.27 -0.81
CA ILE A 260 2.40 -8.95 -0.76
C ILE A 260 3.53 -8.00 -1.16
N ALA A 261 3.39 -7.30 -2.28
CA ALA A 261 4.38 -6.33 -2.74
C ALA A 261 4.61 -5.22 -1.69
N GLU A 262 3.53 -4.70 -1.06
CA GLU A 262 3.63 -3.72 0.00
C GLU A 262 4.38 -4.25 1.22
N GLN A 263 4.12 -5.48 1.64
CA GLN A 263 4.79 -6.09 2.79
C GLN A 263 6.27 -6.40 2.50
N ILE A 264 6.59 -6.80 1.28
CA ILE A 264 7.99 -7.01 0.86
C ILE A 264 8.75 -5.68 0.84
N ILE A 265 8.13 -4.61 0.33
CA ILE A 265 8.72 -3.26 0.34
C ILE A 265 8.91 -2.78 1.77
N CYS A 266 7.93 -2.98 2.64
CA CYS A 266 8.05 -2.68 4.07
C CYS A 266 9.27 -3.39 4.69
N ALA A 267 9.40 -4.70 4.49
CA ALA A 267 10.51 -5.49 5.01
C ALA A 267 11.87 -5.01 4.47
N HIS A 268 11.92 -4.58 3.19
CA HIS A 268 13.12 -4.00 2.60
C HIS A 268 13.48 -2.66 3.26
N GLU A 269 12.52 -1.75 3.39
CA GLU A 269 12.76 -0.43 3.98
C GLU A 269 13.10 -0.52 5.48
N GLU A 270 12.50 -1.44 6.23
CA GLU A 270 12.86 -1.73 7.62
C GLU A 270 14.33 -2.18 7.73
N ALA A 271 14.76 -3.07 6.82
CA ALA A 271 16.14 -3.53 6.79
C ALA A 271 17.12 -2.38 6.46
N VAL A 272 16.76 -1.51 5.52
CA VAL A 272 17.57 -0.31 5.16
C VAL A 272 17.63 0.69 6.33
N LEU A 273 16.54 0.88 7.05
CA LEU A 273 16.52 1.77 8.22
C LEU A 273 17.39 1.23 9.37
N ALA A 274 17.42 -0.10 9.56
CA ALA A 274 18.23 -0.75 10.59
C ALA A 274 19.72 -0.82 10.21
N ASP A 275 20.03 -0.97 8.93
CA ASP A 275 21.41 -0.99 8.40
C ASP A 275 21.48 -0.21 7.07
N PRO A 276 21.83 1.09 7.11
CA PRO A 276 21.95 1.92 5.90
C PRO A 276 22.96 1.41 4.86
N ALA A 277 23.85 0.48 5.22
CA ALA A 277 24.76 -0.15 4.26
C ALA A 277 24.04 -1.12 3.28
N ILE A 278 22.76 -1.38 3.51
CA ILE A 278 21.90 -2.20 2.64
C ILE A 278 21.34 -1.38 1.46
N ALA A 279 21.25 -0.06 1.60
CA ALA A 279 20.61 0.88 0.66
C ALA A 279 21.24 0.92 -0.72
#